data_8f286644778d72a22efeb344b0561c6a
#
_entry.id   8f286644778d72a22efeb344b0561c6a
#
_cell.length_a   1.000
_cell.length_b   1.000
_cell.length_c   1.000
_cell.angle_alpha   90.00
_cell.angle_beta   90.00
_cell.angle_gamma   90.00
#
_symmetry.space_group_name_H-M   'P 1'
#
loop_
_entity.id
_entity.type
_entity.pdbx_description
1 polymer ?
#
loop_
_entity_poly.entity_id
_entity_poly.type
_entity_poly.pdbx_seq_one_letter_code
_entity_poly.pdbx_strand_id
1 'polypeptide(L)'
;NIGALFAPTAASKITENLMAKAGLKYQGDIPALCHEYLEKGQQMAANSLDTLTHFAQSQASAFNGDLATFAHKYIDELSLSYHYGFAVACISLIVSMLIYQVFKSTFKHADINTKQAAASGKQENIVELTPEQTKSRITALVLVFAVVIFFWMAFHQNGLTLTYFANEFNEKSSEGFQSMFFSVWNLVLIIIGVYALFSLFQSETTR
;
A
#
# COMPACT_ATOMS: atom_id res chain seq x y z
N ASN A 1 10.29 -1.84 6.07
CA ASN A 1 8.97 -1.23 5.74
C ASN A 1 9.04 0.19 5.12
N ILE A 2 10.22 0.62 4.64
CA ILE A 2 10.39 1.92 3.97
C ILE A 2 9.44 2.04 2.75
N GLY A 3 9.32 0.97 1.96
CA GLY A 3 8.40 0.93 0.84
C GLY A 3 6.94 1.15 1.23
N ALA A 4 6.49 0.61 2.36
CA ALA A 4 5.12 0.79 2.85
C ALA A 4 4.83 2.25 3.28
N LEU A 5 5.85 3.01 3.67
CA LEU A 5 5.72 4.43 3.99
C LEU A 5 5.51 5.28 2.73
N PHE A 6 6.23 5.00 1.65
CA PHE A 6 6.20 5.81 0.44
C PHE A 6 5.21 5.34 -0.62
N ALA A 7 4.88 4.03 -0.65
CA ALA A 7 4.01 3.47 -1.68
C ALA A 7 2.62 4.11 -1.77
N PRO A 8 1.90 4.40 -0.67
CA PRO A 8 0.60 5.05 -0.74
C PRO A 8 0.68 6.45 -1.37
N THR A 9 1.68 7.24 -0.97
CA THR A 9 1.90 8.59 -1.52
C THR A 9 2.25 8.55 -3.01
N ALA A 10 3.09 7.60 -3.43
CA ALA A 10 3.43 7.42 -4.84
C ALA A 10 2.20 7.00 -5.65
N ALA A 11 1.39 6.07 -5.15
CA ALA A 11 0.17 5.64 -5.81
C ALA A 11 -0.83 6.80 -5.96
N SER A 12 -1.08 7.57 -4.90
CA SER A 12 -1.95 8.75 -4.95
C SER A 12 -1.48 9.77 -5.98
N LYS A 13 -0.18 10.06 -6.01
CA LYS A 13 0.40 11.01 -6.98
C LYS A 13 0.25 10.56 -8.43
N ILE A 14 0.40 9.26 -8.69
CA ILE A 14 0.19 8.68 -10.03
C ILE A 14 -1.28 8.84 -10.43
N THR A 15 -2.21 8.46 -9.54
CA THR A 15 -3.64 8.60 -9.77
C THR A 15 -4.03 10.06 -10.02
N GLU A 16 -3.63 10.99 -9.16
CA GLU A 16 -3.89 12.43 -9.32
C GLU A 16 -3.37 12.96 -10.67
N ASN A 17 -2.13 12.62 -11.04
CA ASN A 17 -1.53 13.08 -12.30
C ASN A 17 -2.23 12.53 -13.54
N LEU A 18 -2.66 11.26 -13.51
CA LEU A 18 -3.35 10.66 -14.64
C LEU A 18 -4.77 11.20 -14.78
N MET A 19 -5.51 11.34 -13.68
CA MET A 19 -6.82 11.97 -13.67
C MET A 19 -6.74 13.44 -14.17
N ALA A 20 -5.72 14.19 -13.73
CA ALA A 20 -5.50 15.56 -14.18
C ALA A 20 -5.24 15.65 -15.68
N LYS A 21 -4.50 14.70 -16.28
CA LYS A 21 -4.30 14.62 -17.74
C LYS A 21 -5.60 14.38 -18.50
N ALA A 22 -6.54 13.65 -17.90
CA ALA A 22 -7.88 13.44 -18.45
C ALA A 22 -8.83 14.64 -18.22
N GLY A 23 -8.33 15.71 -17.57
CA GLY A 23 -9.12 16.89 -17.21
C GLY A 23 -10.03 16.67 -16.02
N LEU A 24 -9.74 15.67 -15.20
CA LEU A 24 -10.51 15.26 -14.02
C LEU A 24 -9.70 15.47 -12.74
N LYS A 25 -10.37 15.93 -11.69
CA LYS A 25 -9.79 16.04 -10.37
C LYS A 25 -10.13 14.77 -9.56
N TYR A 26 -9.12 14.14 -8.95
CA TYR A 26 -9.38 13.02 -8.07
C TYR A 26 -9.98 13.48 -6.73
N GLN A 27 -11.09 12.85 -6.34
CA GLN A 27 -11.69 13.00 -5.01
C GLN A 27 -12.26 11.66 -4.57
N GLY A 28 -11.92 11.25 -3.33
CA GLY A 28 -12.14 9.89 -2.85
C GLY A 28 -13.59 9.42 -2.76
N ASP A 29 -14.54 10.35 -2.57
CA ASP A 29 -15.97 10.03 -2.44
C ASP A 29 -16.68 9.92 -3.79
N ILE A 30 -16.15 10.53 -4.82
CA ILE A 30 -16.81 10.63 -6.14
C ILE A 30 -16.98 9.27 -6.83
N PRO A 31 -16.04 8.32 -6.79
CA PRO A 31 -16.26 7.02 -7.43
C PRO A 31 -17.48 6.29 -6.91
N ALA A 32 -17.73 6.33 -5.59
CA ALA A 32 -18.90 5.71 -4.98
C ALA A 32 -20.19 6.38 -5.46
N LEU A 33 -20.21 7.71 -5.54
CA LEU A 33 -21.35 8.48 -6.07
C LEU A 33 -21.61 8.20 -7.56
N CYS A 34 -20.53 8.05 -8.34
CA CYS A 34 -20.65 7.67 -9.76
C CYS A 34 -21.28 6.28 -9.91
N HIS A 35 -20.83 5.29 -9.14
CA HIS A 35 -21.41 3.94 -9.16
C HIS A 35 -22.87 3.95 -8.72
N GLU A 36 -23.19 4.65 -7.62
CA GLU A 36 -24.57 4.77 -7.14
C GLU A 36 -25.47 5.44 -8.19
N TYR A 37 -24.98 6.47 -8.88
CA TYR A 37 -25.73 7.12 -9.93
C TYR A 37 -25.96 6.20 -11.14
N LEU A 38 -24.99 5.40 -11.54
CA LEU A 38 -25.14 4.45 -12.64
C LEU A 38 -26.10 3.30 -12.32
N GLU A 39 -26.24 2.93 -11.04
CA GLU A 39 -27.17 1.90 -10.60
C GLU A 39 -28.60 2.45 -10.40
N LYS A 40 -28.76 3.60 -9.74
CA LYS A 40 -30.05 4.14 -9.30
C LYS A 40 -30.56 5.32 -10.15
N GLY A 41 -29.69 5.90 -10.96
CA GLY A 41 -29.99 7.10 -11.72
C GLY A 41 -30.42 8.27 -10.80
N GLN A 42 -31.48 8.95 -11.17
CA GLN A 42 -32.02 10.06 -10.38
C GLN A 42 -32.73 9.63 -9.08
N GLN A 43 -32.84 8.33 -8.80
CA GLN A 43 -33.41 7.81 -7.58
C GLN A 43 -32.41 7.75 -6.41
N MET A 44 -31.16 8.13 -6.65
CA MET A 44 -30.18 8.27 -5.56
C MET A 44 -30.57 9.40 -4.60
N ALA A 45 -30.01 9.42 -3.39
CA ALA A 45 -30.30 10.45 -2.39
C ALA A 45 -30.01 11.86 -2.96
N ALA A 46 -30.91 12.80 -2.70
CA ALA A 46 -30.85 14.17 -3.26
C ALA A 46 -29.49 14.85 -2.95
N ASN A 47 -28.98 14.71 -1.73
CA ASN A 47 -27.70 15.28 -1.34
C ASN A 47 -26.52 14.67 -2.14
N SER A 48 -26.57 13.35 -2.39
CA SER A 48 -25.55 12.64 -3.17
C SER A 48 -25.58 13.06 -4.64
N LEU A 49 -26.79 13.20 -5.19
CA LEU A 49 -26.97 13.67 -6.57
C LEU A 49 -26.49 15.12 -6.73
N ASP A 50 -26.80 16.00 -5.79
CA ASP A 50 -26.36 17.38 -5.77
C ASP A 50 -24.81 17.47 -5.70
N THR A 51 -24.20 16.73 -4.80
CA THR A 51 -22.75 16.66 -4.66
C THR A 51 -22.08 16.20 -5.95
N LEU A 52 -22.58 15.12 -6.57
CA LEU A 52 -22.03 14.61 -7.82
C LEU A 52 -22.20 15.61 -8.97
N THR A 53 -23.37 16.27 -9.04
CA THR A 53 -23.67 17.26 -10.08
C THR A 53 -22.77 18.49 -9.93
N HIS A 54 -22.62 19.04 -8.74
CA HIS A 54 -21.71 20.16 -8.48
C HIS A 54 -20.25 19.80 -8.80
N PHE A 55 -19.84 18.60 -8.41
CA PHE A 55 -18.50 18.13 -8.75
C PHE A 55 -18.32 18.04 -10.28
N ALA A 56 -19.24 17.41 -11.00
CA ALA A 56 -19.18 17.29 -12.45
C ALA A 56 -19.13 18.66 -13.13
N GLN A 57 -19.95 19.62 -12.71
CA GLN A 57 -19.94 21.00 -13.21
C GLN A 57 -18.62 21.72 -12.95
N SER A 58 -17.94 21.41 -11.82
CA SER A 58 -16.61 21.96 -11.53
C SER A 58 -15.52 21.44 -12.49
N GLN A 59 -15.78 20.32 -13.18
CA GLN A 59 -14.88 19.71 -14.17
C GLN A 59 -15.26 20.13 -15.61
N ALA A 60 -15.32 21.42 -15.89
CA ALA A 60 -15.85 21.99 -17.14
C ALA A 60 -15.23 21.42 -18.43
N SER A 61 -13.98 20.94 -18.37
CA SER A 61 -13.30 20.32 -19.52
C SER A 61 -13.74 18.88 -19.81
N ALA A 62 -14.31 18.20 -18.82
CA ALA A 62 -14.68 16.78 -18.90
C ALA A 62 -16.21 16.57 -18.87
N PHE A 63 -16.98 17.57 -18.42
CA PHE A 63 -18.43 17.50 -18.29
C PHE A 63 -19.11 18.15 -19.50
N ASN A 64 -19.91 17.35 -20.21
CA ASN A 64 -20.66 17.79 -21.42
C ASN A 64 -22.15 18.04 -21.13
N GLY A 65 -22.57 18.10 -19.86
CA GLY A 65 -23.96 18.27 -19.47
C GLY A 65 -24.72 16.97 -19.20
N ASP A 66 -24.14 15.80 -19.55
CA ASP A 66 -24.69 14.48 -19.23
C ASP A 66 -23.92 13.82 -18.09
N LEU A 67 -24.63 13.62 -16.96
CA LEU A 67 -24.05 13.08 -15.74
C LEU A 67 -23.71 11.60 -15.87
N ALA A 68 -24.46 10.83 -16.68
CA ALA A 68 -24.17 9.41 -16.92
C ALA A 68 -22.87 9.23 -17.69
N THR A 69 -22.69 9.98 -18.76
CA THR A 69 -21.45 9.99 -19.55
C THR A 69 -20.26 10.43 -18.69
N PHE A 70 -20.46 11.45 -17.84
CA PHE A 70 -19.42 11.89 -16.90
C PHE A 70 -19.05 10.78 -15.91
N ALA A 71 -20.03 10.11 -15.27
CA ALA A 71 -19.80 9.05 -14.32
C ALA A 71 -19.03 7.87 -14.92
N HIS A 72 -19.41 7.42 -16.12
CA HIS A 72 -18.67 6.40 -16.85
C HIS A 72 -17.23 6.82 -17.12
N LYS A 73 -17.03 8.00 -17.70
CA LYS A 73 -15.69 8.53 -17.97
C LYS A 73 -14.83 8.63 -16.73
N TYR A 74 -15.41 9.10 -15.62
CA TYR A 74 -14.69 9.23 -14.36
C TYR A 74 -14.20 7.88 -13.82
N ILE A 75 -15.07 6.86 -13.85
CA ILE A 75 -14.75 5.49 -13.40
C ILE A 75 -13.70 4.86 -14.32
N ASP A 76 -13.83 5.01 -15.64
CA ASP A 76 -12.92 4.43 -16.62
C ASP A 76 -11.51 5.03 -16.48
N GLU A 77 -11.40 6.35 -16.37
CA GLU A 77 -10.10 7.02 -16.16
C GLU A 77 -9.47 6.68 -14.81
N LEU A 78 -10.28 6.56 -13.77
CA LEU A 78 -9.82 6.14 -12.46
C LEU A 78 -9.33 4.68 -12.49
N SER A 79 -10.06 3.78 -13.11
CA SER A 79 -9.67 2.38 -13.32
C SER A 79 -8.34 2.29 -14.08
N LEU A 80 -8.22 3.06 -15.16
CA LEU A 80 -6.99 3.15 -15.93
C LEU A 80 -5.82 3.65 -15.06
N SER A 81 -6.04 4.66 -14.22
CA SER A 81 -5.00 5.18 -13.31
C SER A 81 -4.52 4.13 -12.30
N TYR A 82 -5.41 3.29 -11.80
CA TYR A 82 -5.03 2.16 -10.93
C TYR A 82 -4.21 1.10 -11.67
N HIS A 83 -4.54 0.80 -12.92
CA HIS A 83 -3.73 -0.12 -13.73
C HIS A 83 -2.30 0.39 -13.92
N TYR A 84 -2.12 1.70 -14.12
CA TYR A 84 -0.77 2.30 -14.16
C TYR A 84 -0.07 2.22 -12.81
N GLY A 85 -0.77 2.38 -11.70
CA GLY A 85 -0.23 2.18 -10.35
C GLY A 85 0.31 0.76 -10.17
N PHE A 86 -0.44 -0.26 -10.60
CA PHE A 86 0.03 -1.66 -10.60
C PHE A 86 1.20 -1.89 -11.55
N ALA A 87 1.22 -1.24 -12.71
CA ALA A 87 2.35 -1.34 -13.65
C ALA A 87 3.66 -0.85 -13.03
N VAL A 88 3.63 0.20 -12.21
CA VAL A 88 4.81 0.68 -11.45
C VAL A 88 5.30 -0.38 -10.48
N ALA A 89 4.39 -1.08 -9.78
CA ALA A 89 4.77 -2.18 -8.90
C ALA A 89 5.42 -3.34 -9.69
N CYS A 90 4.88 -3.68 -10.85
CA CYS A 90 5.47 -4.69 -11.74
C CYS A 90 6.89 -4.29 -12.20
N ILE A 91 7.10 -3.03 -12.58
CA ILE A 91 8.43 -2.52 -12.96
C ILE A 91 9.40 -2.64 -11.78
N SER A 92 8.96 -2.30 -10.58
CA SER A 92 9.77 -2.42 -9.36
C SER A 92 10.21 -3.87 -9.12
N LEU A 93 9.30 -4.85 -9.32
CA LEU A 93 9.65 -6.28 -9.20
C LEU A 93 10.65 -6.71 -10.26
N ILE A 94 10.48 -6.26 -11.52
CA ILE A 94 11.43 -6.57 -12.60
C ILE A 94 12.82 -6.00 -12.27
N VAL A 95 12.90 -4.74 -11.81
CA VAL A 95 14.16 -4.11 -11.38
C VAL A 95 14.79 -4.89 -10.23
N SER A 96 14.02 -5.29 -9.24
CA SER A 96 14.48 -6.12 -8.12
C SER A 96 15.07 -7.46 -8.61
N MET A 97 14.38 -8.11 -9.55
CA MET A 97 14.83 -9.37 -10.13
C MET A 97 16.13 -9.19 -10.94
N LEU A 98 16.26 -8.10 -11.70
CA LEU A 98 17.48 -7.77 -12.42
C LEU A 98 18.66 -7.52 -11.46
N ILE A 99 18.44 -6.75 -10.39
CA ILE A 99 19.44 -6.51 -9.35
C ILE A 99 19.90 -7.85 -8.74
N TYR A 100 18.95 -8.71 -8.38
CA TYR A 100 19.28 -10.04 -7.86
C TYR A 100 20.09 -10.86 -8.84
N GLN A 101 19.73 -10.87 -10.13
CA GLN A 101 20.47 -11.58 -11.17
C GLN A 101 21.92 -11.09 -11.31
N VAL A 102 22.12 -9.77 -11.32
CA VAL A 102 23.45 -9.14 -11.43
C VAL A 102 24.31 -9.46 -10.21
N PHE A 103 23.73 -9.39 -9.01
CA PHE A 103 24.45 -9.60 -7.74
C PHE A 103 24.37 -11.04 -7.22
N LYS A 104 23.82 -11.98 -7.99
CA LYS A 104 23.70 -13.39 -7.60
C LYS A 104 25.01 -14.02 -7.12
N SER A 105 26.14 -13.62 -7.71
CA SER A 105 27.45 -14.12 -7.29
C SER A 105 27.83 -13.74 -5.86
N THR A 106 27.35 -12.59 -5.38
CA THR A 106 27.59 -12.10 -4.02
C THR A 106 26.83 -12.92 -2.99
N PHE A 107 25.68 -13.49 -3.38
CA PHE A 107 24.82 -14.30 -2.50
C PHE A 107 25.07 -15.81 -2.56
N LYS A 108 26.08 -16.26 -3.32
CA LYS A 108 26.42 -17.69 -3.45
C LYS A 108 26.69 -18.39 -2.10
N HIS A 109 27.18 -17.66 -1.11
CA HIS A 109 27.42 -18.18 0.22
C HIS A 109 26.16 -18.44 1.04
N ALA A 110 25.03 -17.79 0.68
CA ALA A 110 23.73 -18.00 1.32
C ALA A 110 22.92 -19.12 0.66
N ASP A 111 23.30 -19.54 -0.54
CA ASP A 111 22.62 -20.54 -1.38
C ASP A 111 23.30 -21.90 -1.27
N ILE A 112 23.79 -22.26 -0.08
CA ILE A 112 24.47 -23.54 0.16
C ILE A 112 23.41 -24.65 0.12
N ASN A 113 23.29 -25.30 -1.03
CA ASN A 113 22.55 -26.54 -1.17
C ASN A 113 23.16 -27.60 -0.26
N THR A 114 22.34 -28.34 0.46
CA THR A 114 22.72 -29.43 1.39
C THR A 114 23.74 -30.40 0.75
N LYS A 115 23.65 -30.63 -0.57
CA LYS A 115 24.61 -31.44 -1.34
C LYS A 115 25.98 -30.78 -1.51
N GLN A 116 26.05 -29.45 -1.60
CA GLN A 116 27.33 -28.71 -1.72
C GLN A 116 27.99 -28.53 -0.34
N ALA A 117 27.21 -28.42 0.73
CA ALA A 117 27.73 -28.41 2.09
C ALA A 117 28.41 -29.74 2.43
N ALA A 118 27.82 -30.87 2.04
CA ALA A 118 28.40 -32.20 2.20
C ALA A 118 29.68 -32.40 1.38
N ALA A 119 29.75 -31.82 0.14
CA ALA A 119 30.91 -31.91 -0.74
C ALA A 119 32.08 -31.00 -0.32
N SER A 120 31.83 -29.91 0.39
CA SER A 120 32.86 -28.93 0.80
C SER A 120 33.50 -29.19 2.15
N GLY A 121 33.20 -30.32 2.78
CA GLY A 121 33.78 -30.71 4.09
C GLY A 121 33.40 -29.79 5.27
N LYS A 122 32.59 -28.78 5.05
CA LYS A 122 31.94 -27.96 6.07
C LYS A 122 30.66 -28.66 6.52
N GLN A 123 30.83 -29.81 7.15
CA GLN A 123 29.79 -30.52 7.84
C GLN A 123 29.53 -29.78 9.15
N GLU A 124 28.93 -28.60 9.08
CA GLU A 124 28.24 -28.04 10.22
C GLU A 124 27.05 -28.98 10.50
N ASN A 125 27.22 -29.86 11.45
CA ASN A 125 26.22 -30.71 12.11
C ASN A 125 24.83 -30.70 11.41
N ILE A 126 24.75 -31.37 10.26
CA ILE A 126 23.43 -31.78 9.74
C ILE A 126 23.03 -32.91 10.68
N VAL A 127 22.34 -32.58 11.75
CA VAL A 127 21.74 -33.54 12.64
C VAL A 127 20.69 -34.29 11.82
N GLU A 128 21.01 -35.50 11.37
CA GLU A 128 20.01 -36.38 10.78
C GLU A 128 18.92 -36.64 11.84
N LEU A 129 17.77 -36.03 11.61
CA LEU A 129 16.61 -36.10 12.47
C LEU A 129 16.00 -37.49 12.36
N THR A 130 15.74 -38.12 13.50
CA THR A 130 14.93 -39.36 13.53
C THR A 130 13.53 -39.06 12.98
N PRO A 131 12.82 -40.06 12.41
CA PRO A 131 11.46 -39.88 11.92
C PRO A 131 10.51 -39.29 12.97
N GLU A 132 10.67 -39.62 14.24
CA GLU A 132 9.88 -39.08 15.36
C GLU A 132 10.17 -37.59 15.60
N GLN A 133 11.42 -37.18 15.58
CA GLN A 133 11.84 -35.79 15.71
C GLN A 133 11.32 -34.95 14.51
N THR A 134 11.37 -35.52 13.31
CA THR A 134 10.83 -34.88 12.10
C THR A 134 9.32 -34.67 12.24
N LYS A 135 8.58 -35.70 12.69
CA LYS A 135 7.13 -35.60 12.92
C LYS A 135 6.79 -34.54 13.96
N SER A 136 7.52 -34.52 15.08
CA SER A 136 7.33 -33.52 16.15
C SER A 136 7.55 -32.08 15.63
N ARG A 137 8.62 -31.86 14.85
CA ARG A 137 8.92 -30.54 14.25
C ARG A 137 7.87 -30.12 13.23
N ILE A 138 7.39 -31.05 12.39
CA ILE A 138 6.32 -30.77 11.43
C ILE A 138 5.03 -30.42 12.19
N THR A 139 4.69 -31.14 13.23
CA THR A 139 3.51 -30.84 14.05
C THR A 139 3.62 -29.45 14.69
N ALA A 140 4.76 -29.11 15.26
CA ALA A 140 5.00 -27.76 15.80
C ALA A 140 4.89 -26.67 14.74
N LEU A 141 5.43 -26.91 13.54
CA LEU A 141 5.33 -25.97 12.42
C LEU A 141 3.87 -25.77 11.97
N VAL A 142 3.08 -26.84 11.88
CA VAL A 142 1.65 -26.75 11.52
C VAL A 142 0.87 -25.98 12.59
N LEU A 143 1.16 -26.17 13.87
CA LEU A 143 0.55 -25.39 14.96
C LEU A 143 0.91 -23.91 14.87
N VAL A 144 2.17 -23.58 14.58
CA VAL A 144 2.60 -22.20 14.35
C VAL A 144 1.85 -21.59 13.16
N PHE A 145 1.73 -22.31 12.05
CA PHE A 145 0.98 -21.82 10.90
C PHE A 145 -0.50 -21.60 11.22
N ALA A 146 -1.12 -22.46 12.01
CA ALA A 146 -2.49 -22.27 12.47
C ALA A 146 -2.66 -20.94 13.24
N VAL A 147 -1.74 -20.61 14.14
CA VAL A 147 -1.73 -19.33 14.86
C VAL A 147 -1.49 -18.15 13.90
N VAL A 148 -0.56 -18.31 12.96
CA VAL A 148 -0.21 -17.28 11.96
C VAL A 148 -1.39 -16.94 11.06
N ILE A 149 -2.28 -17.89 10.74
CA ILE A 149 -3.51 -17.61 9.98
C ILE A 149 -4.37 -16.59 10.73
N PHE A 150 -4.61 -16.77 12.03
CA PHE A 150 -5.40 -15.80 12.83
C PHE A 150 -4.72 -14.45 12.95
N PHE A 151 -3.39 -14.43 13.09
CA PHE A 151 -2.61 -13.19 13.08
C PHE A 151 -2.80 -12.41 11.76
N TRP A 152 -2.65 -13.07 10.62
CA TRP A 152 -2.83 -12.42 9.32
C TRP A 152 -4.27 -11.98 9.07
N MET A 153 -5.24 -12.76 9.53
CA MET A 153 -6.65 -12.37 9.46
C MET A 153 -6.91 -11.09 10.24
N ALA A 154 -6.39 -10.97 11.47
CA ALA A 154 -6.51 -9.74 12.26
C ALA A 154 -5.71 -8.58 11.64
N PHE A 155 -4.51 -8.84 11.13
CA PHE A 155 -3.66 -7.83 10.49
C PHE A 155 -4.33 -7.21 9.24
N HIS A 156 -4.98 -8.02 8.43
CA HIS A 156 -5.68 -7.53 7.23
C HIS A 156 -6.91 -6.66 7.54
N GLN A 157 -7.45 -6.72 8.77
CA GLN A 157 -8.51 -5.80 9.18
C GLN A 157 -8.07 -4.33 9.19
N ASN A 158 -6.77 -4.04 9.32
CA ASN A 158 -6.26 -2.68 9.19
C ASN A 158 -6.58 -2.06 7.82
N GLY A 159 -6.46 -2.83 6.74
CA GLY A 159 -6.72 -2.34 5.38
C GLY A 159 -8.21 -2.30 5.02
N LEU A 160 -9.06 -3.00 5.75
CA LEU A 160 -10.47 -3.13 5.44
C LEU A 160 -11.34 -2.42 6.50
N THR A 161 -11.51 -3.03 7.66
CA THR A 161 -12.44 -2.54 8.70
C THR A 161 -12.02 -1.19 9.25
N LEU A 162 -10.74 -0.99 9.54
CA LEU A 162 -10.26 0.29 10.07
C LEU A 162 -10.33 1.41 9.03
N THR A 163 -10.13 1.09 7.75
CA THR A 163 -10.29 2.05 6.67
C THR A 163 -11.74 2.48 6.52
N TYR A 164 -12.70 1.56 6.56
CA TYR A 164 -14.13 1.89 6.54
C TYR A 164 -14.53 2.70 7.76
N PHE A 165 -14.08 2.28 8.96
CA PHE A 165 -14.33 3.03 10.19
C PHE A 165 -13.78 4.45 10.10
N ALA A 166 -12.54 4.62 9.65
CA ALA A 166 -11.95 5.94 9.48
C ALA A 166 -12.69 6.79 8.46
N ASN A 167 -13.17 6.19 7.37
CA ASN A 167 -13.94 6.90 6.35
C ASN A 167 -15.31 7.35 6.85
N GLU A 168 -15.91 6.65 7.79
CA GLU A 168 -17.25 6.96 8.31
C GLU A 168 -17.21 7.89 9.52
N PHE A 169 -16.24 7.71 10.41
CA PHE A 169 -16.20 8.38 11.72
C PHE A 169 -15.12 9.45 11.89
N ASN A 170 -14.16 9.54 10.96
CA ASN A 170 -13.09 10.54 11.04
C ASN A 170 -13.29 11.65 10.02
N GLU A 171 -12.81 12.84 10.38
CA GLU A 171 -12.76 13.96 9.43
C GLU A 171 -11.82 13.62 8.27
N LYS A 172 -12.27 13.88 7.04
CA LYS A 172 -11.57 13.55 5.79
C LYS A 172 -10.64 14.66 5.32
N SER A 173 -10.73 15.84 5.91
CA SER A 173 -9.93 17.00 5.56
C SER A 173 -9.27 17.59 6.80
N SER A 174 -8.06 18.08 6.64
CA SER A 174 -7.30 18.75 7.68
C SER A 174 -6.74 20.04 7.11
N GLU A 175 -6.97 21.16 7.79
CA GLU A 175 -6.53 22.47 7.37
C GLU A 175 -5.50 23.07 8.33
N GLY A 176 -4.76 24.06 7.83
CA GLY A 176 -3.82 24.83 8.65
C GLY A 176 -2.64 23.98 9.18
N PHE A 177 -2.24 24.25 10.40
CA PHE A 177 -1.08 23.62 11.04
C PHE A 177 -1.23 22.09 11.20
N GLN A 178 -2.45 21.61 11.41
CA GLN A 178 -2.71 20.17 11.54
C GLN A 178 -2.39 19.40 10.28
N SER A 179 -2.61 19.99 9.11
CA SER A 179 -2.30 19.37 7.80
C SER A 179 -0.82 18.98 7.66
N MET A 180 0.08 19.65 8.37
CA MET A 180 1.50 19.32 8.34
C MET A 180 1.80 17.94 8.92
N PHE A 181 1.02 17.46 9.88
CA PHE A 181 1.20 16.13 10.49
C PHE A 181 0.74 14.98 9.60
N PHE A 182 -0.08 15.26 8.60
CA PHE A 182 -0.58 14.26 7.66
C PHE A 182 0.23 14.17 6.37
N SER A 183 1.24 15.02 6.19
CA SER A 183 2.17 14.92 5.07
C SER A 183 3.27 13.91 5.38
N VAL A 184 3.44 12.90 4.49
CA VAL A 184 4.48 11.87 4.64
C VAL A 184 5.87 12.48 4.72
N TRP A 185 6.14 13.52 3.92
CA TRP A 185 7.45 14.21 3.94
C TRP A 185 7.73 14.92 5.27
N ASN A 186 6.72 15.55 5.84
CA ASN A 186 6.84 16.20 7.14
C ASN A 186 7.02 15.17 8.26
N LEU A 187 6.35 14.03 8.19
CA LEU A 187 6.54 12.92 9.14
C LEU A 187 7.98 12.39 9.10
N VAL A 188 8.56 12.24 7.90
CA VAL A 188 9.98 11.85 7.76
C VAL A 188 10.91 12.87 8.44
N LEU A 189 10.67 14.16 8.22
CA LEU A 189 11.46 15.22 8.86
C LEU A 189 11.30 15.22 10.39
N ILE A 190 10.09 14.98 10.89
CA ILE A 190 9.83 14.86 12.34
C ILE A 190 10.59 13.66 12.91
N ILE A 191 10.55 12.49 12.25
CA ILE A 191 11.28 11.30 12.69
C ILE A 191 12.79 11.56 12.75
N ILE A 192 13.36 12.19 11.72
CA ILE A 192 14.78 12.57 11.68
C ILE A 192 15.10 13.53 12.81
N GLY A 193 14.25 14.55 13.05
CA GLY A 193 14.44 15.53 14.15
C GLY A 193 14.40 14.88 15.53
N VAL A 194 13.43 13.99 15.78
CA VAL A 194 13.32 13.24 17.03
C VAL A 194 14.53 12.33 17.24
N TYR A 195 14.98 11.64 16.19
CA TYR A 195 16.15 10.77 16.26
C TYR A 195 17.43 11.58 16.55
N ALA A 196 17.60 12.73 15.91
CA ALA A 196 18.73 13.61 16.14
C ALA A 196 18.75 14.16 17.59
N LEU A 197 17.58 14.58 18.11
CA LEU A 197 17.44 15.00 19.51
C LEU A 197 17.81 13.85 20.46
N PHE A 198 17.27 12.66 20.23
CA PHE A 198 17.56 11.50 21.09
C PHE A 198 19.04 11.13 21.06
N SER A 199 19.68 11.20 19.89
CA SER A 199 21.12 10.96 19.73
C SER A 199 21.98 11.98 20.49
N LEU A 200 21.57 13.26 20.54
CA LEU A 200 22.25 14.30 21.31
C LEU A 200 22.17 14.03 22.83
N PHE A 201 20.98 13.67 23.33
CA PHE A 201 20.80 13.30 24.74
C PHE A 201 21.59 12.08 25.15
N GLN A 202 21.64 11.06 24.28
CA GLN A 202 22.39 9.84 24.55
C GLN A 202 23.90 10.06 24.53
N SER A 203 24.40 10.96 23.70
CA SER A 203 25.82 11.33 23.66
C SER A 203 26.29 12.04 24.93
N GLU A 204 25.43 12.80 25.61
CA GLU A 204 25.75 13.42 26.89
C GLU A 204 25.78 12.45 28.07
N THR A 205 24.99 11.37 28.01
CA THR A 205 24.91 10.36 29.09
C THR A 205 26.11 9.41 29.07
N THR A 206 26.86 9.34 27.97
CA THR A 206 28.03 8.47 27.76
C THR A 206 29.38 9.20 28.00
N ARG A 207 29.38 10.47 28.37
CA ARG A 207 30.51 11.23 28.84
C ARG A 207 30.50 11.35 30.38
#